data_b89e8771654575ee2a0c63dd79e48475
#
_entry.id   b89e8771654575ee2a0c63dd79e48475
#
_cell.length_a   1.000
_cell.length_b   1.000
_cell.length_c   1.000
_cell.angle_alpha   90.00
_cell.angle_beta   90.00
_cell.angle_gamma   90.00
#
_symmetry.space_group_name_H-M   'P 1'
#
loop_
_entity.id
_entity.type
_entity.pdbx_description
1 polymer ?
#
loop_
_entity_poly.entity_id
_entity_poly.type
_entity_poly.pdbx_seq_one_letter_code
_entity_poly.pdbx_strand_id
1 'polypeptide(L)'
;MTKIVWIGLLAMTLAACSGRTKTLRTETPAATPAAPRTYTYRVIESYPHSTDSYTQGLLFADGVMWEGTGEYGHSRLQRIDLETGRTDVVATLPRSEFGEGIALLDGKIYQLTWENNKAYVYDAATGRQLRTFAYAGEGGGLTT
;
A
#
# COMPACT_ATOMS: atom_id res chain seq x y z
N MET A 1 33.59 -48.57 66.57
CA MET A 1 34.52 -47.43 66.51
C MET A 1 34.89 -47.20 65.07
N THR A 2 34.11 -46.28 64.37
CA THR A 2 34.23 -46.10 62.92
C THR A 2 34.84 -44.71 62.69
N LYS A 3 36.01 -44.67 62.10
CA LYS A 3 36.74 -43.45 61.77
C LYS A 3 36.17 -42.87 60.42
N ILE A 4 35.68 -41.69 60.43
CA ILE A 4 35.23 -40.94 59.25
C ILE A 4 36.42 -40.14 58.71
N VAL A 5 36.81 -40.42 57.48
CA VAL A 5 37.87 -39.70 56.76
C VAL A 5 37.17 -38.65 55.89
N TRP A 6 37.49 -37.38 56.10
CA TRP A 6 37.04 -36.27 55.25
C TRP A 6 38.02 -36.08 54.09
N ILE A 7 37.52 -36.27 52.86
CA ILE A 7 38.27 -35.96 51.65
C ILE A 7 37.77 -34.57 51.18
N GLY A 8 38.67 -33.61 51.32
CA GLY A 8 38.42 -32.27 50.85
C GLY A 8 38.49 -32.21 49.31
N LEU A 9 37.38 -31.81 48.68
CA LEU A 9 37.27 -31.56 47.24
C LEU A 9 37.67 -30.11 46.95
N LEU A 10 38.88 -29.95 46.37
CA LEU A 10 39.32 -28.59 45.90
C LEU A 10 38.71 -28.27 44.57
N ALA A 11 37.74 -27.35 44.56
CA ALA A 11 37.12 -26.87 43.34
C ALA A 11 38.01 -25.78 42.69
N MET A 12 38.64 -26.13 41.59
CA MET A 12 39.31 -25.15 40.72
C MET A 12 38.28 -24.43 39.88
N THR A 13 38.06 -23.14 40.13
CA THR A 13 37.26 -22.24 39.27
C THR A 13 38.12 -21.76 38.12
N LEU A 14 37.86 -22.29 36.93
CA LEU A 14 38.39 -21.77 35.68
C LEU A 14 37.60 -20.51 35.30
N ALA A 15 38.22 -19.35 35.45
CA ALA A 15 37.71 -18.08 34.92
C ALA A 15 37.87 -18.08 33.39
N ALA A 16 36.80 -18.36 32.66
CA ALA A 16 36.76 -18.19 31.21
C ALA A 16 36.64 -16.71 30.88
N CYS A 17 37.72 -16.06 30.46
CA CYS A 17 37.70 -14.76 29.84
C CYS A 17 36.99 -14.85 28.48
N SER A 18 35.68 -14.54 28.45
CA SER A 18 34.93 -14.37 27.21
C SER A 18 35.36 -13.06 26.54
N GLY A 19 36.35 -13.16 25.66
CA GLY A 19 36.75 -12.06 24.77
C GLY A 19 35.60 -11.72 23.80
N ARG A 20 34.87 -10.68 24.09
CA ARG A 20 33.84 -10.15 23.21
C ARG A 20 34.51 -9.49 22.02
N THR A 21 34.70 -10.24 20.94
CA THR A 21 35.16 -9.70 19.66
C THR A 21 34.11 -8.72 19.17
N LYS A 22 34.34 -7.42 19.28
CA LYS A 22 33.54 -6.39 18.64
C LYS A 22 33.77 -6.51 17.14
N THR A 23 32.86 -7.17 16.45
CA THR A 23 32.81 -7.10 14.96
C THR A 23 32.53 -5.67 14.58
N LEU A 24 33.52 -4.96 14.09
CA LEU A 24 33.35 -3.66 13.44
C LEU A 24 32.46 -3.89 12.22
N ARG A 25 31.19 -3.55 12.36
CA ARG A 25 30.26 -3.49 11.23
C ARG A 25 30.71 -2.32 10.38
N THR A 26 31.36 -2.60 9.24
CA THR A 26 31.66 -1.59 8.24
C THR A 26 30.31 -1.13 7.68
N GLU A 27 29.85 0.02 8.14
CA GLU A 27 28.66 0.65 7.55
C GLU A 27 29.04 1.08 6.13
N THR A 28 28.41 0.45 5.16
CA THR A 28 28.46 0.92 3.78
C THR A 28 27.88 2.35 3.76
N PRO A 29 28.61 3.34 3.24
CA PRO A 29 28.09 4.70 3.17
C PRO A 29 26.74 4.68 2.46
N ALA A 30 25.71 5.23 3.09
CA ALA A 30 24.40 5.37 2.47
C ALA A 30 24.61 6.19 1.16
N ALA A 31 24.17 5.62 0.04
CA ALA A 31 24.24 6.32 -1.24
C ALA A 31 23.49 7.66 -1.10
N THR A 32 24.13 8.75 -1.48
CA THR A 32 23.50 10.07 -1.52
C THR A 32 22.28 9.97 -2.41
N PRO A 33 21.06 10.34 -1.93
CA PRO A 33 19.87 10.29 -2.76
C PRO A 33 20.10 11.09 -4.05
N ALA A 34 19.79 10.50 -5.20
CA ALA A 34 19.87 11.21 -6.47
C ALA A 34 18.90 12.42 -6.42
N ALA A 35 19.33 13.55 -6.95
CA ALA A 35 18.45 14.72 -7.06
C ALA A 35 17.18 14.37 -7.83
N PRO A 36 16.01 14.88 -7.40
CA PRO A 36 14.76 14.65 -8.12
C PRO A 36 14.87 15.10 -9.58
N ARG A 37 14.32 14.28 -10.49
CA ARG A 37 14.24 14.65 -11.90
C ARG A 37 13.08 15.60 -12.12
N THR A 38 13.30 16.66 -12.87
CA THR A 38 12.24 17.58 -13.30
C THR A 38 11.80 17.20 -14.71
N TYR A 39 10.49 17.13 -14.91
CA TYR A 39 9.88 16.85 -16.20
C TYR A 39 8.94 17.98 -16.60
N THR A 40 8.80 18.20 -17.91
CA THR A 40 7.74 19.03 -18.48
C THR A 40 6.74 18.14 -19.20
N TYR A 41 5.56 18.67 -19.46
CA TYR A 41 4.54 17.93 -20.21
C TYR A 41 4.03 18.77 -21.39
N ARG A 42 3.45 18.09 -22.35
CA ARG A 42 2.71 18.68 -23.47
C ARG A 42 1.34 17.99 -23.56
N VAL A 43 0.27 18.77 -23.53
CA VAL A 43 -1.06 18.25 -23.81
C VAL A 43 -1.13 17.87 -25.28
N ILE A 44 -1.45 16.63 -25.57
CA ILE A 44 -1.56 16.09 -26.94
C ILE A 44 -3.03 15.83 -27.32
N GLU A 45 -3.90 15.57 -26.31
CA GLU A 45 -5.32 15.33 -26.53
C GLU A 45 -6.11 15.70 -25.27
N SER A 46 -7.40 15.98 -25.43
CA SER A 46 -8.36 16.23 -24.35
C SER A 46 -9.65 15.48 -24.62
N TYR A 47 -10.21 14.87 -23.61
CA TYR A 47 -11.42 14.05 -23.69
C TYR A 47 -12.52 14.61 -22.80
N PRO A 48 -13.81 14.42 -23.16
CA PRO A 48 -14.90 14.80 -22.31
C PRO A 48 -14.89 14.02 -20.99
N HIS A 49 -15.28 14.69 -19.91
CA HIS A 49 -15.36 14.11 -18.58
C HIS A 49 -16.60 14.62 -17.84
N SER A 50 -17.21 13.75 -17.00
CA SER A 50 -18.38 14.14 -16.22
C SER A 50 -18.04 15.13 -15.12
N THR A 51 -18.76 16.20 -15.00
CA THR A 51 -18.65 17.17 -13.90
C THR A 51 -19.21 16.63 -12.57
N ASP A 52 -19.93 15.50 -12.60
CA ASP A 52 -20.46 14.82 -11.40
C ASP A 52 -19.43 13.88 -10.76
N SER A 53 -18.25 13.79 -11.35
CA SER A 53 -17.16 12.96 -10.84
C SER A 53 -16.18 13.80 -10.03
N TYR A 54 -16.12 13.59 -8.73
CA TYR A 54 -15.03 14.10 -7.89
C TYR A 54 -13.88 13.10 -7.92
N THR A 55 -13.01 13.21 -8.93
CA THR A 55 -11.94 12.26 -9.22
C THR A 55 -10.92 12.18 -8.09
N GLN A 56 -10.72 11.01 -7.52
CA GLN A 56 -9.72 10.73 -6.49
C GLN A 56 -8.67 9.72 -6.96
N GLY A 57 -8.99 8.93 -7.96
CA GLY A 57 -8.05 8.02 -8.60
C GLY A 57 -8.37 7.85 -10.06
N LEU A 58 -7.36 7.89 -10.91
CA LEU A 58 -7.49 7.74 -12.36
C LEU A 58 -6.36 6.89 -12.89
N LEU A 59 -6.69 5.84 -13.65
CA LEU A 59 -5.71 4.99 -14.28
C LEU A 59 -6.19 4.48 -15.65
N PHE A 60 -5.26 4.34 -16.57
CA PHE A 60 -5.52 3.72 -17.86
C PHE A 60 -4.78 2.39 -17.94
N ALA A 61 -5.51 1.30 -18.15
CA ALA A 61 -4.93 -0.03 -18.26
C ALA A 61 -5.75 -0.90 -19.22
N ASP A 62 -5.06 -1.67 -20.06
CA ASP A 62 -5.64 -2.61 -21.00
C ASP A 62 -6.75 -2.01 -21.89
N GLY A 63 -6.56 -0.75 -22.32
CA GLY A 63 -7.53 -0.02 -23.15
C GLY A 63 -8.72 0.54 -22.39
N VAL A 64 -8.77 0.44 -21.07
CA VAL A 64 -9.88 0.92 -20.23
C VAL A 64 -9.39 2.07 -19.34
N MET A 65 -10.12 3.17 -19.31
CA MET A 65 -9.94 4.24 -18.35
C MET A 65 -10.80 3.94 -17.11
N TRP A 66 -10.15 3.79 -15.98
CA TRP A 66 -10.77 3.58 -14.69
C TRP A 66 -10.73 4.83 -13.84
N GLU A 67 -11.79 5.08 -13.09
CA GLU A 67 -11.90 6.20 -12.18
C GLU A 67 -12.47 5.75 -10.83
N GLY A 68 -11.79 6.14 -9.74
CA GLY A 68 -12.33 6.16 -8.39
C GLY A 68 -12.76 7.56 -8.03
N THR A 69 -13.99 7.72 -7.58
CA THR A 69 -14.52 9.04 -7.18
C THR A 69 -14.71 9.12 -5.69
N GLY A 70 -14.59 10.34 -5.14
CA GLY A 70 -14.92 10.71 -3.78
C GLY A 70 -16.37 11.19 -3.62
N GLU A 71 -16.62 11.92 -2.56
CA GLU A 71 -17.87 12.47 -2.06
C GLU A 71 -18.76 11.46 -1.33
N TYR A 72 -19.16 11.84 -0.11
CA TYR A 72 -20.07 11.03 0.71
C TYR A 72 -21.43 10.83 0.03
N GLY A 73 -21.81 9.58 -0.15
CA GLY A 73 -23.04 9.20 -0.84
C GLY A 73 -22.95 9.18 -2.37
N HIS A 74 -21.78 9.53 -2.94
CA HIS A 74 -21.53 9.59 -4.37
C HIS A 74 -20.28 8.85 -4.82
N SER A 75 -19.46 8.34 -3.88
CA SER A 75 -18.24 7.60 -4.16
C SER A 75 -18.49 6.32 -4.93
N ARG A 76 -17.72 6.10 -5.98
CA ARG A 76 -17.87 4.94 -6.87
C ARG A 76 -16.55 4.55 -7.53
N LEU A 77 -16.52 3.33 -8.02
CA LEU A 77 -15.56 2.85 -9.01
C LEU A 77 -16.28 2.77 -10.35
N GLN A 78 -15.70 3.35 -11.40
CA GLN A 78 -16.32 3.39 -12.72
C GLN A 78 -15.30 3.26 -13.85
N ARG A 79 -15.79 2.91 -15.03
CA ARG A 79 -15.05 2.99 -16.29
C ARG A 79 -15.53 4.21 -17.06
N ILE A 80 -14.62 4.83 -17.81
CA ILE A 80 -14.91 5.97 -18.65
C ILE A 80 -14.67 5.59 -20.11
N ASP A 81 -15.67 5.81 -20.94
CA ASP A 81 -15.51 5.85 -22.39
C ASP A 81 -14.88 7.20 -22.76
N LEU A 82 -13.63 7.16 -23.22
CA LEU A 82 -12.85 8.37 -23.47
C LEU A 82 -13.43 9.24 -24.60
N GLU A 83 -14.04 8.64 -25.62
CA GLU A 83 -14.56 9.40 -26.75
C GLU A 83 -15.81 10.20 -26.38
N THR A 84 -16.66 9.61 -25.55
CA THR A 84 -17.97 10.16 -25.20
C THR A 84 -18.03 10.79 -23.80
N GLY A 85 -17.08 10.48 -22.93
CA GLY A 85 -17.11 10.84 -21.51
C GLY A 85 -18.17 10.09 -20.69
N ARG A 86 -18.84 9.10 -21.28
CA ARG A 86 -19.83 8.28 -20.58
C ARG A 86 -19.17 7.40 -19.56
N THR A 87 -19.80 7.27 -18.40
CA THR A 87 -19.34 6.42 -17.29
C THR A 87 -20.20 5.16 -17.18
N ASP A 88 -19.52 4.04 -16.93
CA ASP A 88 -20.11 2.76 -16.54
C ASP A 88 -19.73 2.48 -15.08
N VAL A 89 -20.72 2.57 -14.19
CA VAL A 89 -20.51 2.40 -12.75
C VAL A 89 -20.33 0.91 -12.44
N VAL A 90 -19.16 0.56 -11.94
CA VAL A 90 -18.80 -0.81 -11.57
C VAL A 90 -19.20 -1.11 -10.12
N ALA A 91 -18.97 -0.17 -9.22
CA ALA A 91 -19.34 -0.29 -7.81
C ALA A 91 -19.64 1.09 -7.21
N THR A 92 -20.56 1.10 -6.24
CA THR A 92 -20.88 2.28 -5.43
C THR A 92 -20.51 1.97 -3.98
N LEU A 93 -19.80 2.89 -3.33
CA LEU A 93 -19.45 2.76 -1.94
C LEU A 93 -20.65 3.09 -1.03
N PRO A 94 -20.68 2.58 0.22
CA PRO A 94 -21.64 3.02 1.22
C PRO A 94 -21.66 4.55 1.37
N ARG A 95 -22.84 5.11 1.65
CA ARG A 95 -23.02 6.57 1.76
C ARG A 95 -22.15 7.26 2.82
N SER A 96 -21.69 6.50 3.81
CA SER A 96 -20.81 6.95 4.89
C SER A 96 -19.33 6.86 4.55
N GLU A 97 -18.98 6.47 3.34
CA GLU A 97 -17.59 6.27 2.92
C GLU A 97 -17.24 7.24 1.79
N PHE A 98 -16.04 7.80 1.90
CA PHE A 98 -15.45 8.65 0.88
C PHE A 98 -14.40 7.85 0.13
N GLY A 99 -14.61 7.62 -1.17
CA GLY A 99 -13.69 6.89 -2.03
C GLY A 99 -12.46 7.71 -2.37
N GLU A 100 -11.31 7.05 -2.45
CA GLU A 100 -10.02 7.64 -2.72
C GLU A 100 -9.31 6.95 -3.90
N GLY A 101 -7.98 7.01 -3.92
CA GLY A 101 -7.13 6.50 -4.98
C GLY A 101 -7.39 5.05 -5.35
N ILE A 102 -7.15 4.75 -6.62
CA ILE A 102 -7.24 3.40 -7.18
C ILE A 102 -5.91 2.97 -7.80
N ALA A 103 -5.64 1.66 -7.80
CA ALA A 103 -4.53 1.07 -8.53
C ALA A 103 -4.91 -0.31 -9.08
N LEU A 104 -4.30 -0.70 -10.20
CA LEU A 104 -4.42 -2.03 -10.78
C LEU A 104 -3.18 -2.86 -10.42
N LEU A 105 -3.39 -4.02 -9.82
CA LEU A 105 -2.34 -4.99 -9.54
C LEU A 105 -2.87 -6.42 -9.74
N ASP A 106 -2.18 -7.22 -10.50
CA ASP A 106 -2.52 -8.63 -10.76
C ASP A 106 -3.99 -8.84 -11.16
N GLY A 107 -4.49 -8.03 -12.10
CA GLY A 107 -5.86 -8.11 -12.60
C GLY A 107 -6.93 -7.68 -11.58
N LYS A 108 -6.55 -6.97 -10.53
CA LYS A 108 -7.45 -6.49 -9.49
C LYS A 108 -7.33 -4.97 -9.33
N ILE A 109 -8.47 -4.31 -9.20
CA ILE A 109 -8.53 -2.90 -8.82
C ILE A 109 -8.62 -2.81 -7.31
N TYR A 110 -7.73 -2.03 -6.72
CA TYR A 110 -7.73 -1.64 -5.31
C TYR A 110 -8.25 -0.22 -5.22
N GLN A 111 -9.21 0.04 -4.33
CA GLN A 111 -9.75 1.37 -4.07
C GLN A 111 -9.69 1.65 -2.57
N LEU A 112 -9.07 2.76 -2.20
CA LEU A 112 -9.01 3.22 -0.82
C LEU A 112 -10.25 4.01 -0.43
N THR A 113 -10.46 4.18 0.87
CA THR A 113 -11.38 5.16 1.45
C THR A 113 -10.60 6.18 2.27
N TRP A 114 -11.08 7.41 2.41
CA TRP A 114 -10.38 8.44 3.16
C TRP A 114 -10.20 8.06 4.65
N GLU A 115 -11.19 8.31 5.49
CA GLU A 115 -11.11 8.13 6.95
C GLU A 115 -11.67 6.79 7.45
N ASN A 116 -12.26 5.99 6.56
CA ASN A 116 -12.91 4.74 6.95
C ASN A 116 -11.94 3.58 7.18
N ASN A 117 -10.63 3.80 6.95
CA ASN A 117 -9.56 2.80 7.13
C ASN A 117 -9.82 1.49 6.39
N LYS A 118 -10.51 1.56 5.26
CA LYS A 118 -10.96 0.41 4.49
C LYS A 118 -10.51 0.52 3.03
N ALA A 119 -10.09 -0.61 2.47
CA ALA A 119 -9.86 -0.74 1.04
C ALA A 119 -10.75 -1.81 0.45
N TYR A 120 -11.19 -1.59 -0.76
CA TYR A 120 -11.96 -2.50 -1.58
C TYR A 120 -11.07 -3.13 -2.64
N VAL A 121 -11.32 -4.38 -2.96
CA VAL A 121 -10.64 -5.10 -4.03
C VAL A 121 -11.69 -5.66 -4.99
N TYR A 122 -11.56 -5.31 -6.25
CA TYR A 122 -12.44 -5.74 -7.32
C TYR A 122 -11.66 -6.54 -8.37
N ASP A 123 -12.30 -7.49 -8.99
CA ASP A 123 -11.80 -8.16 -10.18
C ASP A 123 -11.93 -7.19 -11.36
N ALA A 124 -10.82 -6.89 -12.04
CA ALA A 124 -10.81 -5.88 -13.10
C ALA A 124 -11.59 -6.30 -14.34
N ALA A 125 -11.66 -7.60 -14.64
CA ALA A 125 -12.36 -8.10 -15.81
C ALA A 125 -13.88 -8.08 -15.62
N THR A 126 -14.35 -8.45 -14.42
CA THR A 126 -15.79 -8.62 -14.14
C THR A 126 -16.41 -7.48 -13.36
N GLY A 127 -15.60 -6.64 -12.70
CA GLY A 127 -16.08 -5.61 -11.77
C GLY A 127 -16.56 -6.15 -10.41
N ARG A 128 -16.52 -7.47 -10.20
CA ARG A 128 -17.01 -8.09 -8.97
C ARG A 128 -16.13 -7.75 -7.80
N GLN A 129 -16.72 -7.28 -6.70
CA GLN A 129 -16.00 -7.12 -5.44
C GLN A 129 -15.53 -8.48 -4.92
N LEU A 130 -14.24 -8.60 -4.64
CA LEU A 130 -13.61 -9.83 -4.18
C LEU A 130 -13.50 -9.85 -2.65
N ARG A 131 -13.05 -8.76 -2.07
CA ARG A 131 -12.82 -8.62 -0.62
C ARG A 131 -12.68 -7.16 -0.22
N THR A 132 -12.64 -6.93 1.09
CA THR A 132 -12.17 -5.70 1.71
C THR A 132 -11.02 -6.03 2.65
N PHE A 133 -10.22 -5.04 3.00
CA PHE A 133 -9.25 -5.13 4.10
C PHE A 133 -9.16 -3.78 4.80
N ALA A 134 -8.67 -3.81 6.03
CA ALA A 134 -8.42 -2.62 6.82
C ALA A 134 -6.96 -2.19 6.71
N TYR A 135 -6.73 -0.89 6.79
CA TYR A 135 -5.41 -0.30 6.94
C TYR A 135 -5.46 0.83 7.97
N ALA A 136 -4.31 1.27 8.47
CA ALA A 136 -4.23 2.33 9.45
C ALA A 136 -3.95 3.69 8.76
N GLY A 137 -4.63 4.73 9.22
CA GLY A 137 -4.48 6.09 8.70
C GLY A 137 -5.49 6.44 7.61
N GLU A 138 -5.38 7.66 7.10
CA GLU A 138 -6.22 8.16 6.00
C GLU A 138 -5.76 7.57 4.67
N GLY A 139 -6.70 7.30 3.79
CA GLY A 139 -6.44 6.94 2.40
C GLY A 139 -6.19 8.18 1.55
N GLY A 140 -5.49 7.98 0.45
CA GLY A 140 -5.21 9.02 -0.53
C GLY A 140 -4.86 8.40 -1.88
N GLY A 141 -3.89 8.96 -2.60
CA GLY A 141 -3.41 8.42 -3.86
C GLY A 141 -2.83 7.01 -3.72
N LEU A 142 -2.99 6.19 -4.75
CA LEU A 142 -2.47 4.83 -4.80
C LEU A 142 -1.76 4.61 -6.14
N THR A 143 -0.64 3.87 -6.11
CA THR A 143 0.14 3.51 -7.31
C THR A 143 0.73 2.12 -7.16
N THR A 144 1.13 1.51 -8.27
CA THR A 144 1.84 0.22 -8.37
C THR A 144 3.19 0.39 -9.04
#